data_ce6a683e92b3c45a70a52c1f99669438
#
_entry.id   ce6a683e92b3c45a70a52c1f99669438
#
_cell.length_a   1.000
_cell.length_b   1.000
_cell.length_c   1.000
_cell.angle_alpha   90.00
_cell.angle_beta   90.00
_cell.angle_gamma   90.00
#
_symmetry.space_group_name_H-M   'P 1'
#
loop_
_entity.id
_entity.type
_entity.pdbx_description
1 polymer ?
#
loop_
_entity_poly.entity_id
_entity_poly.type
_entity_poly.pdbx_seq_one_letter_code
_entity_poly.pdbx_strand_id
1 'polypeptide(L)'
;MGVYSDVIDSTVLNHIKIGKVDTSNNVFKLFCNISPAIFWICSALVVASSYIGDPIKCMSKNDIAETVCWLHGTYHIEEGLIEEIYGKPCKRSYDTYGSQLSIDERKADTPYYQWVAFMLIIHGLIFLISGKLWKCLENGLLEQFGAKEQISRLIEEEELNKHANEKAKRFRALSRNANNQRYFYFLFCEALNIIALVFNFCLIDVFLGGRFTAYGSDVIHYSMQKDDNVENPMCSAFPTLTACRFKSGGAVKGSVDIENSLCVLSQNIINQKIYIFLWFWMVFLMIAAALNCIFTVAQIAVPKMRRETIIHHMNTKKKQSLIFYSDNLVTRNCLELNRIGNWFLMRQIGKNSNPYYFRKFLCSINEHDARENGKTCDSEDEIIKTPFVEKV
;
A
#
# COMPACT_ATOMS: atom_id res chain seq x y z
N MET A 1 20.25 -9.57 40.53
CA MET A 1 18.89 -9.41 40.05
C MET A 1 18.61 -8.04 39.38
N GLY A 2 19.46 -7.00 39.61
CA GLY A 2 19.26 -5.65 39.05
C GLY A 2 19.59 -5.50 37.55
N VAL A 3 20.55 -6.25 37.02
CA VAL A 3 21.01 -6.06 35.63
C VAL A 3 19.99 -6.58 34.60
N TYR A 4 19.18 -7.57 34.95
CA TYR A 4 18.12 -8.08 34.06
C TYR A 4 16.90 -7.15 33.97
N SER A 5 16.58 -6.40 35.03
CA SER A 5 15.47 -5.42 35.00
C SER A 5 15.81 -4.24 34.09
N ASP A 6 17.06 -3.76 34.13
CA ASP A 6 17.47 -2.58 33.34
C ASP A 6 17.59 -2.90 31.83
N VAL A 7 17.96 -4.14 31.48
CA VAL A 7 17.99 -4.59 30.07
C VAL A 7 16.58 -4.82 29.53
N ILE A 8 15.67 -5.36 30.33
CA ILE A 8 14.27 -5.56 29.92
C ILE A 8 13.56 -4.21 29.79
N ASP A 9 13.75 -3.27 30.74
CA ASP A 9 13.19 -1.93 30.68
C ASP A 9 13.72 -1.14 29.47
N SER A 10 15.00 -1.18 29.19
CA SER A 10 15.56 -0.48 28.02
C SER A 10 15.12 -1.11 26.69
N THR A 11 14.94 -2.42 26.62
CA THR A 11 14.50 -3.13 25.41
C THR A 11 13.00 -2.96 25.18
N VAL A 12 12.19 -3.01 26.23
CA VAL A 12 10.73 -2.79 26.17
C VAL A 12 10.42 -1.33 25.90
N LEU A 13 11.11 -0.37 26.54
CA LEU A 13 10.98 1.07 26.26
C LEU A 13 11.44 1.46 24.85
N ASN A 14 12.44 0.78 24.29
CA ASN A 14 12.85 0.97 22.89
C ASN A 14 11.85 0.37 21.88
N HIS A 15 11.07 -0.64 22.26
CA HIS A 15 9.98 -1.18 21.42
C HIS A 15 8.66 -0.42 21.59
N ILE A 16 8.41 0.17 22.76
CA ILE A 16 7.37 1.18 22.95
C ILE A 16 7.98 2.53 22.54
N LYS A 17 8.41 2.67 21.30
CA LYS A 17 8.65 3.98 20.68
C LYS A 17 7.30 4.66 20.50
N ILE A 18 6.83 5.24 21.61
CA ILE A 18 5.71 6.18 21.65
C ILE A 18 6.08 7.32 20.69
N GLY A 19 5.35 7.40 19.58
CA GLY A 19 5.43 8.52 18.68
C GLY A 19 6.47 8.44 17.56
N LYS A 20 6.43 7.38 16.74
CA LYS A 20 7.11 7.42 15.45
C LYS A 20 6.52 8.56 14.62
N VAL A 21 7.37 9.55 14.29
CA VAL A 21 6.97 10.71 13.50
C VAL A 21 6.39 10.25 12.17
N ASP A 22 5.18 10.72 11.87
CA ASP A 22 4.45 10.38 10.67
C ASP A 22 4.76 11.40 9.56
N THR A 23 5.69 11.03 8.68
CA THR A 23 6.21 11.90 7.62
C THR A 23 5.42 11.80 6.30
N SER A 24 4.44 10.88 6.22
CA SER A 24 3.72 10.56 5.00
C SER A 24 2.22 10.82 5.12
N ASN A 25 1.53 11.04 4.01
CA ASN A 25 0.08 11.12 3.99
C ASN A 25 -0.56 9.72 4.03
N ASN A 26 -1.88 9.65 4.23
CA ASN A 26 -2.59 8.37 4.35
C ASN A 26 -2.51 7.53 3.06
N VAL A 27 -2.62 8.18 1.90
CA VAL A 27 -2.50 7.50 0.60
C VAL A 27 -1.10 6.93 0.41
N PHE A 28 -0.06 7.69 0.76
CA PHE A 28 1.32 7.20 0.73
C PHE A 28 1.52 5.95 1.59
N LYS A 29 0.86 5.87 2.77
CA LYS A 29 0.89 4.68 3.63
C LYS A 29 0.17 3.48 3.00
N LEU A 30 -0.92 3.70 2.27
CA LEU A 30 -1.59 2.63 1.51
C LEU A 30 -0.61 1.98 0.54
N PHE A 31 0.18 2.78 -0.18
CA PHE A 31 1.17 2.27 -1.13
C PHE A 31 2.36 1.59 -0.44
N CYS A 32 3.00 2.25 0.52
CA CYS A 32 4.30 1.83 1.03
C CYS A 32 4.24 0.89 2.23
N ASN A 33 3.11 0.80 2.95
CA ASN A 33 2.98 -0.04 4.13
C ASN A 33 1.93 -1.14 3.94
N ILE A 34 0.72 -0.76 3.49
CA ILE A 34 -0.40 -1.70 3.42
C ILE A 34 -0.27 -2.60 2.19
N SER A 35 0.03 -2.05 1.01
CA SER A 35 0.16 -2.86 -0.20
C SER A 35 1.25 -3.92 -0.11
N PRO A 36 2.50 -3.62 0.32
CA PRO A 36 3.51 -4.65 0.52
C PRO A 36 3.05 -5.76 1.48
N ALA A 37 2.40 -5.39 2.58
CA ALA A 37 1.89 -6.36 3.56
C ALA A 37 0.83 -7.28 2.93
N ILE A 38 -0.10 -6.74 2.14
CA ILE A 38 -1.11 -7.52 1.42
C ILE A 38 -0.44 -8.51 0.46
N PHE A 39 0.48 -8.05 -0.39
CA PHE A 39 1.17 -8.92 -1.35
C PHE A 39 1.96 -10.03 -0.65
N TRP A 40 2.63 -9.75 0.46
CA TRP A 40 3.38 -10.75 1.22
C TRP A 40 2.49 -11.73 1.97
N ILE A 41 1.34 -11.27 2.50
CA ILE A 41 0.33 -12.16 3.09
C ILE A 41 -0.21 -13.09 2.00
N CYS A 42 -0.54 -12.58 0.82
CA CYS A 42 -0.98 -13.39 -0.31
C CYS A 42 0.09 -14.40 -0.73
N SER A 43 1.37 -14.00 -0.79
CA SER A 43 2.48 -14.92 -1.05
C SER A 43 2.58 -16.02 -0.01
N ALA A 44 2.47 -15.67 1.28
CA ALA A 44 2.50 -16.63 2.38
C ALA A 44 1.35 -17.65 2.28
N LEU A 45 0.15 -17.20 1.90
CA LEU A 45 -1.01 -18.08 1.67
C LEU A 45 -0.76 -19.06 0.52
N VAL A 46 -0.17 -18.58 -0.59
CA VAL A 46 0.20 -19.43 -1.73
C VAL A 46 1.24 -20.47 -1.33
N VAL A 47 2.28 -20.07 -0.58
CA VAL A 47 3.30 -20.98 -0.07
C VAL A 47 2.69 -21.99 0.90
N ALA A 48 1.88 -21.53 1.86
CA ALA A 48 1.23 -22.41 2.83
C ALA A 48 0.35 -23.47 2.16
N SER A 49 -0.41 -23.09 1.13
CA SER A 49 -1.25 -24.04 0.38
C SER A 49 -0.44 -25.08 -0.39
N SER A 50 0.77 -24.72 -0.84
CA SER A 50 1.67 -25.66 -1.54
C SER A 50 2.34 -26.67 -0.60
N TYR A 51 2.52 -26.33 0.68
CA TYR A 51 3.19 -27.19 1.67
C TYR A 51 2.23 -27.97 2.56
N ILE A 52 1.04 -27.43 2.86
CA ILE A 52 0.05 -28.06 3.75
C ILE A 52 -0.93 -28.92 2.94
N GLY A 53 -1.16 -28.57 1.67
CA GLY A 53 -2.03 -29.28 0.75
C GLY A 53 -1.28 -29.86 -0.43
N ASP A 54 -1.94 -30.76 -1.17
CA ASP A 54 -1.41 -31.25 -2.45
C ASP A 54 -1.65 -30.18 -3.52
N PRO A 55 -0.60 -29.53 -4.06
CA PRO A 55 -0.76 -28.47 -5.04
C PRO A 55 -1.34 -28.96 -6.37
N ILE A 56 -1.15 -30.26 -6.67
CA ILE A 56 -1.66 -30.95 -7.84
C ILE A 56 -2.09 -32.36 -7.42
N LYS A 57 -3.22 -32.82 -7.96
CA LYS A 57 -3.70 -34.21 -7.82
C LYS A 57 -3.97 -34.75 -9.20
N CYS A 58 -3.31 -35.86 -9.56
CA CYS A 58 -3.44 -36.52 -10.84
C CYS A 58 -4.18 -37.84 -10.74
N MET A 59 -5.06 -38.11 -11.71
CA MET A 59 -5.76 -39.40 -11.84
C MET A 59 -4.87 -40.40 -12.55
N SER A 60 -3.79 -40.82 -11.91
CA SER A 60 -2.86 -41.83 -12.40
C SER A 60 -2.75 -43.01 -11.42
N LYS A 61 -2.44 -44.19 -11.92
CA LYS A 61 -2.07 -45.34 -11.10
C LYS A 61 -0.63 -45.27 -10.58
N ASN A 62 0.12 -44.27 -11.05
CA ASN A 62 1.54 -44.15 -10.80
C ASN A 62 1.76 -43.04 -9.77
N ASP A 63 2.28 -43.35 -8.59
CA ASP A 63 2.51 -42.40 -7.50
C ASP A 63 3.48 -41.25 -7.87
N ILE A 64 4.31 -41.44 -8.91
CA ILE A 64 5.28 -40.46 -9.39
C ILE A 64 4.63 -39.41 -10.27
N ALA A 65 3.42 -39.66 -10.80
CA ALA A 65 2.75 -38.78 -11.76
C ALA A 65 2.59 -37.36 -11.24
N GLU A 66 2.18 -37.17 -9.99
CA GLU A 66 1.98 -35.85 -9.37
C GLU A 66 3.27 -35.06 -9.34
N THR A 67 4.38 -35.67 -8.91
CA THR A 67 5.69 -35.03 -8.85
C THR A 67 6.21 -34.66 -10.26
N VAL A 68 6.09 -35.56 -11.22
CA VAL A 68 6.54 -35.32 -12.59
C VAL A 68 5.72 -34.22 -13.26
N CYS A 69 4.39 -34.26 -13.11
CA CYS A 69 3.48 -33.28 -13.66
C CYS A 69 3.65 -31.88 -13.02
N TRP A 70 3.98 -31.85 -11.73
CA TRP A 70 4.31 -30.60 -11.06
C TRP A 70 5.62 -29.99 -11.58
N LEU A 71 6.66 -30.80 -11.76
CA LEU A 71 7.97 -30.32 -12.22
C LEU A 71 8.00 -29.90 -13.69
N HIS A 72 7.41 -30.71 -14.57
CA HIS A 72 7.45 -30.48 -16.02
C HIS A 72 6.35 -29.55 -16.53
N GLY A 73 5.35 -29.24 -15.68
CA GLY A 73 4.19 -28.45 -16.04
C GLY A 73 3.08 -29.30 -16.67
N THR A 74 1.92 -28.69 -16.70
CA THR A 74 0.70 -29.24 -17.28
C THR A 74 0.31 -28.44 -18.51
N TYR A 75 -0.52 -29.01 -19.36
CA TYR A 75 -1.06 -28.33 -20.53
C TYR A 75 -2.58 -28.23 -20.46
N HIS A 76 -3.12 -27.21 -21.11
CA HIS A 76 -4.55 -26.99 -21.15
C HIS A 76 -5.24 -28.05 -22.00
N ILE A 77 -6.38 -28.57 -21.53
CA ILE A 77 -7.18 -29.54 -22.29
C ILE A 77 -8.28 -28.75 -22.99
N GLU A 78 -8.54 -29.09 -24.27
CA GLU A 78 -9.73 -28.58 -24.96
C GLU A 78 -11.02 -29.02 -24.25
N GLU A 79 -11.93 -28.05 -24.09
CA GLU A 79 -13.10 -28.18 -23.20
C GLU A 79 -14.09 -29.29 -23.58
N GLY A 80 -14.22 -29.62 -24.85
CA GLY A 80 -15.15 -30.64 -25.31
C GLY A 80 -14.97 -32.00 -24.63
N LEU A 81 -13.74 -32.40 -24.34
CA LEU A 81 -13.44 -33.66 -23.66
C LEU A 81 -13.75 -33.60 -22.15
N ILE A 82 -13.57 -32.42 -21.55
CA ILE A 82 -13.84 -32.20 -20.11
C ILE A 82 -15.33 -32.17 -19.84
N GLU A 83 -16.13 -31.57 -20.71
CA GLU A 83 -17.57 -31.46 -20.57
C GLU A 83 -18.24 -32.84 -20.62
N GLU A 84 -17.74 -33.75 -21.44
CA GLU A 84 -18.22 -35.12 -21.57
C GLU A 84 -17.96 -35.97 -20.31
N ILE A 85 -16.83 -35.75 -19.63
CA ILE A 85 -16.39 -36.53 -18.48
C ILE A 85 -16.84 -35.95 -17.14
N TYR A 86 -16.83 -34.64 -16.97
CA TYR A 86 -16.99 -33.94 -15.68
C TYR A 86 -18.12 -32.90 -15.63
N GLY A 87 -18.87 -32.69 -16.73
CA GLY A 87 -19.82 -31.58 -16.84
C GLY A 87 -19.15 -30.24 -17.16
N LYS A 88 -19.90 -29.13 -17.16
CA LYS A 88 -19.48 -27.79 -17.63
C LYS A 88 -18.53 -27.09 -16.66
N PRO A 89 -17.18 -27.20 -16.74
CA PRO A 89 -16.31 -26.48 -15.81
C PRO A 89 -16.04 -25.04 -16.20
N CYS A 90 -15.70 -24.78 -17.47
CA CYS A 90 -15.41 -23.43 -17.98
C CYS A 90 -15.87 -23.38 -19.43
N LYS A 91 -17.01 -22.80 -19.73
CA LYS A 91 -17.49 -22.75 -21.11
C LYS A 91 -16.62 -21.84 -21.97
N ARG A 92 -16.06 -22.38 -23.05
CA ARG A 92 -15.58 -21.62 -24.21
C ARG A 92 -16.64 -21.70 -25.31
N SER A 93 -16.85 -20.60 -26.01
CA SER A 93 -17.73 -20.53 -27.17
C SER A 93 -17.40 -21.65 -28.18
N TYR A 94 -18.37 -22.44 -28.47
CA TYR A 94 -18.30 -23.49 -29.49
C TYR A 94 -18.24 -22.87 -30.87
N ASP A 95 -17.07 -22.69 -31.41
CA ASP A 95 -16.92 -22.37 -32.84
C ASP A 95 -15.89 -23.23 -33.54
N THR A 96 -15.77 -24.50 -33.19
CA THR A 96 -15.06 -25.42 -34.11
C THR A 96 -15.54 -26.84 -33.93
N TYR A 97 -16.59 -27.17 -34.63
CA TYR A 97 -16.89 -28.55 -35.01
C TYR A 97 -15.74 -29.08 -35.88
N GLY A 98 -15.04 -30.11 -35.43
CA GLY A 98 -14.36 -31.03 -36.31
C GLY A 98 -12.89 -30.79 -36.60
N SER A 99 -12.08 -30.36 -35.70
CA SER A 99 -10.63 -30.63 -35.81
C SER A 99 -10.28 -31.86 -34.96
N GLN A 100 -9.93 -32.94 -35.63
CA GLN A 100 -9.19 -34.04 -35.02
C GLN A 100 -7.97 -33.45 -34.34
N LEU A 101 -7.93 -33.55 -32.98
CA LEU A 101 -6.80 -33.10 -32.20
C LEU A 101 -5.53 -33.79 -32.69
N SER A 102 -4.73 -33.12 -33.50
CA SER A 102 -3.35 -33.50 -33.71
C SER A 102 -2.61 -33.24 -32.40
N ILE A 103 -2.11 -34.30 -31.79
CA ILE A 103 -1.42 -34.28 -30.47
C ILE A 103 -0.13 -33.41 -30.49
N ASP A 104 0.29 -32.88 -31.63
CA ASP A 104 1.57 -32.23 -31.84
C ASP A 104 1.60 -30.70 -31.71
N GLU A 105 0.45 -30.02 -31.62
CA GLU A 105 0.39 -28.54 -31.49
C GLU A 105 0.02 -28.04 -30.07
N ARG A 106 0.14 -28.87 -29.07
CA ARG A 106 -0.16 -28.44 -27.68
C ARG A 106 1.00 -27.62 -27.15
N LYS A 107 0.83 -26.30 -27.09
CA LYS A 107 1.70 -25.44 -26.28
C LYS A 107 1.63 -25.95 -24.84
N ALA A 108 2.74 -26.48 -24.33
CA ALA A 108 2.87 -26.73 -22.90
C ALA A 108 2.67 -25.40 -22.19
N ASP A 109 1.62 -25.32 -21.36
CA ASP A 109 1.48 -24.16 -20.47
C ASP A 109 2.71 -24.14 -19.59
N THR A 110 3.42 -23.01 -19.60
CA THR A 110 4.56 -22.83 -18.72
C THR A 110 4.09 -22.99 -17.27
N PRO A 111 4.88 -23.57 -16.38
CA PRO A 111 4.51 -23.78 -14.96
C PRO A 111 4.50 -22.45 -14.18
N TYR A 112 3.71 -21.45 -14.64
CA TYR A 112 3.62 -20.12 -14.05
C TYR A 112 3.17 -20.18 -12.58
N TYR A 113 2.36 -21.18 -12.21
CA TYR A 113 1.84 -21.36 -10.86
C TYR A 113 2.95 -21.56 -9.81
N GLN A 114 4.09 -22.11 -10.19
CA GLN A 114 5.25 -22.25 -9.32
C GLN A 114 5.90 -20.90 -8.97
N TRP A 115 5.78 -19.92 -9.86
CA TRP A 115 6.38 -18.60 -9.72
C TRP A 115 5.49 -17.57 -9.04
N VAL A 116 4.21 -17.88 -8.82
CA VAL A 116 3.23 -16.94 -8.25
C VAL A 116 3.70 -16.37 -6.92
N ALA A 117 4.18 -17.20 -5.99
CA ALA A 117 4.65 -16.75 -4.69
C ALA A 117 5.81 -15.77 -4.79
N PHE A 118 6.78 -16.06 -5.66
CA PHE A 118 7.94 -15.19 -5.89
C PHE A 118 7.54 -13.86 -6.54
N MET A 119 6.62 -13.89 -7.51
CA MET A 119 6.10 -12.69 -8.14
C MET A 119 5.39 -11.80 -7.14
N LEU A 120 4.57 -12.36 -6.24
CA LEU A 120 3.91 -11.59 -5.18
C LEU A 120 4.91 -10.93 -4.23
N ILE A 121 6.04 -11.58 -3.89
CA ILE A 121 7.11 -10.96 -3.11
C ILE A 121 7.71 -9.76 -3.85
N ILE A 122 8.02 -9.92 -5.14
CA ILE A 122 8.59 -8.87 -5.98
C ILE A 122 7.66 -7.67 -6.07
N HIS A 123 6.35 -7.88 -6.27
CA HIS A 123 5.35 -6.82 -6.28
C HIS A 123 5.33 -6.03 -4.97
N GLY A 124 5.40 -6.72 -3.82
CA GLY A 124 5.52 -6.07 -2.52
C GLY A 124 6.80 -5.24 -2.38
N LEU A 125 7.94 -5.73 -2.86
CA LEU A 125 9.22 -4.99 -2.84
C LEU A 125 9.16 -3.71 -3.69
N ILE A 126 8.52 -3.75 -4.87
CA ILE A 126 8.37 -2.57 -5.74
C ILE A 126 7.62 -1.45 -5.01
N PHE A 127 6.53 -1.77 -4.29
CA PHE A 127 5.79 -0.78 -3.51
C PHE A 127 6.59 -0.17 -2.35
N LEU A 128 7.61 -0.84 -1.83
CA LEU A 128 8.45 -0.29 -0.75
C LEU A 128 9.45 0.78 -1.21
N ILE A 129 9.81 0.80 -2.50
CA ILE A 129 10.92 1.62 -3.00
C ILE A 129 10.69 3.10 -2.68
N SER A 130 9.53 3.64 -3.02
CA SER A 130 9.21 5.06 -2.81
C SER A 130 9.21 5.45 -1.33
N GLY A 131 8.72 4.57 -0.45
CA GLY A 131 8.71 4.81 1.00
C GLY A 131 10.10 4.82 1.62
N LYS A 132 10.98 3.93 1.17
CA LYS A 132 12.37 3.90 1.61
C LYS A 132 13.14 5.12 1.09
N LEU A 133 12.92 5.48 -0.18
CA LEU A 133 13.52 6.66 -0.79
C LEU A 133 13.08 7.93 -0.06
N TRP A 134 11.78 8.10 0.24
CA TRP A 134 11.29 9.24 1.00
C TRP A 134 11.97 9.36 2.37
N LYS A 135 12.11 8.26 3.12
CA LYS A 135 12.82 8.29 4.41
C LYS A 135 14.27 8.71 4.29
N CYS A 136 14.95 8.28 3.22
CA CYS A 136 16.32 8.66 2.95
C CYS A 136 16.43 10.17 2.63
N LEU A 137 15.53 10.70 1.81
CA LEU A 137 15.52 12.11 1.39
C LEU A 137 15.07 13.07 2.50
N GLU A 138 14.18 12.62 3.39
CA GLU A 138 13.72 13.42 4.55
C GLU A 138 14.80 13.56 5.61
N ASN A 139 15.69 12.58 5.73
CA ASN A 139 16.90 12.61 6.57
C ASN A 139 16.65 12.95 8.05
N GLY A 140 15.52 12.50 8.63
CA GLY A 140 15.21 12.65 10.06
C GLY A 140 14.92 14.08 10.51
N LEU A 141 14.71 15.02 9.59
CA LEU A 141 14.42 16.42 9.93
C LEU A 141 13.14 16.54 10.76
N LEU A 142 12.08 15.82 10.37
CA LEU A 142 10.80 15.89 11.06
C LEU A 142 10.84 15.26 12.47
N GLU A 143 11.73 14.31 12.70
CA GLU A 143 11.98 13.77 14.04
C GLU A 143 12.52 14.84 15.00
N GLN A 144 13.31 15.78 14.49
CA GLN A 144 13.82 16.91 15.28
C GLN A 144 12.72 17.89 15.70
N PHE A 145 11.59 17.94 14.97
CA PHE A 145 10.47 18.84 15.27
C PHE A 145 9.34 18.19 16.04
N GLY A 146 9.09 16.88 15.90
CA GLY A 146 7.82 16.30 16.33
C GLY A 146 7.83 15.25 17.43
N ALA A 147 8.89 14.47 17.63
CA ALA A 147 8.76 13.24 18.40
C ALA A 147 8.68 13.40 19.93
N LYS A 148 9.27 14.45 20.50
CA LYS A 148 9.29 14.66 21.97
C LYS A 148 8.05 15.36 22.51
N GLU A 149 7.37 16.14 21.70
CA GLU A 149 6.26 17.00 22.13
C GLU A 149 4.90 16.30 22.21
N GLN A 150 4.78 15.06 21.74
CA GLN A 150 3.57 14.24 21.99
C GLN A 150 3.42 13.83 23.47
N ILE A 151 4.53 13.81 24.20
CA ILE A 151 4.57 13.42 25.63
C ILE A 151 4.17 14.60 26.55
N SER A 152 4.05 15.80 26.01
CA SER A 152 4.00 17.07 26.75
C SER A 152 2.69 17.40 27.45
N ARG A 153 1.84 16.44 27.79
CA ARG A 153 0.71 16.67 28.71
C ARG A 153 1.14 16.98 30.15
N LEU A 154 2.44 16.79 30.47
CA LEU A 154 3.00 16.91 31.81
C LEU A 154 4.15 17.94 31.91
N ILE A 155 4.43 18.69 30.83
CA ILE A 155 5.50 19.69 30.82
C ILE A 155 4.94 21.03 31.30
N GLU A 156 5.69 21.72 32.16
CA GLU A 156 5.39 23.07 32.68
C GLU A 156 5.32 24.09 31.53
N GLU A 157 4.40 25.04 31.61
CA GLU A 157 4.10 25.97 30.51
C GLU A 157 5.33 26.80 30.08
N GLU A 158 6.21 27.15 31.01
CA GLU A 158 7.45 27.87 30.74
C GLU A 158 8.44 27.06 29.89
N GLU A 159 8.60 25.78 30.23
CA GLU A 159 9.43 24.86 29.47
C GLU A 159 8.87 24.60 28.06
N LEU A 160 7.55 24.51 27.94
CA LEU A 160 6.85 24.34 26.66
C LEU A 160 7.11 25.56 25.74
N ASN A 161 7.00 26.78 26.29
CA ASN A 161 7.27 28.03 25.55
C ASN A 161 8.74 28.11 25.10
N LYS A 162 9.67 27.71 25.98
CA LYS A 162 11.10 27.66 25.63
C LYS A 162 11.34 26.70 24.46
N HIS A 163 10.78 25.49 24.50
CA HIS A 163 10.90 24.53 23.42
C HIS A 163 10.24 25.01 22.11
N ALA A 164 9.06 25.63 22.19
CA ALA A 164 8.42 26.21 21.02
C ALA A 164 9.28 27.29 20.36
N ASN A 165 9.89 28.19 21.17
CA ASN A 165 10.78 29.23 20.69
C ASN A 165 12.07 28.68 20.05
N GLU A 166 12.67 27.64 20.63
CA GLU A 166 13.85 26.99 20.04
C GLU A 166 13.54 26.36 18.69
N LYS A 167 12.39 25.67 18.57
CA LYS A 167 11.96 25.07 17.31
C LYS A 167 11.60 26.14 16.27
N ALA A 168 10.96 27.23 16.69
CA ALA A 168 10.68 28.37 15.80
C ALA A 168 11.96 29.01 15.26
N LYS A 169 13.01 29.17 16.10
CA LYS A 169 14.35 29.61 15.64
C LYS A 169 14.95 28.66 14.60
N ARG A 170 14.89 27.33 14.86
CA ARG A 170 15.37 26.33 13.89
C ARG A 170 14.58 26.37 12.59
N PHE A 171 13.27 26.49 12.65
CA PHE A 171 12.41 26.60 11.47
C PHE A 171 12.80 27.81 10.60
N ARG A 172 13.05 28.97 11.20
CA ARG A 172 13.47 30.18 10.48
C ARG A 172 14.89 30.06 9.91
N ALA A 173 15.80 29.38 10.62
CA ALA A 173 17.15 29.12 10.14
C ALA A 173 17.19 28.18 8.93
N LEU A 174 16.13 27.40 8.69
CA LEU A 174 16.04 26.55 7.52
C LEU A 174 15.93 27.36 6.24
N SER A 175 16.80 27.06 5.28
CA SER A 175 16.79 27.73 3.99
C SER A 175 15.47 27.48 3.25
N ARG A 176 14.87 28.53 2.71
CA ARG A 176 13.65 28.48 1.89
C ARG A 176 13.78 27.51 0.72
N ASN A 177 14.93 27.52 0.06
CA ASN A 177 15.19 26.64 -1.06
C ASN A 177 15.23 25.17 -0.62
N ALA A 178 15.82 24.88 0.55
CA ALA A 178 15.84 23.53 1.09
C ALA A 178 14.42 23.00 1.44
N ASN A 179 13.52 23.86 1.93
CA ASN A 179 12.14 23.46 2.23
C ASN A 179 11.34 23.21 0.95
N ASN A 180 11.51 24.03 -0.09
CA ASN A 180 10.90 23.78 -1.39
C ASN A 180 11.44 22.48 -2.00
N GLN A 181 12.74 22.25 -1.94
CA GLN A 181 13.36 21.02 -2.45
C GLN A 181 12.82 19.77 -1.77
N ARG A 182 12.62 19.80 -0.44
CA ARG A 182 11.99 18.68 0.30
C ARG A 182 10.57 18.41 -0.16
N TYR A 183 9.77 19.45 -0.39
CA TYR A 183 8.44 19.29 -0.93
C TYR A 183 8.46 18.64 -2.32
N PHE A 184 9.35 19.06 -3.19
CA PHE A 184 9.54 18.43 -4.50
C PHE A 184 9.99 16.97 -4.39
N TYR A 185 10.85 16.63 -3.44
CA TYR A 185 11.21 15.23 -3.18
C TYR A 185 10.01 14.40 -2.73
N PHE A 186 9.14 14.98 -1.90
CA PHE A 186 7.91 14.32 -1.50
C PHE A 186 6.98 14.07 -2.68
N LEU A 187 6.75 15.08 -3.53
CA LEU A 187 5.97 14.96 -4.76
C LEU A 187 6.57 13.94 -5.72
N PHE A 188 7.88 13.92 -5.85
CA PHE A 188 8.58 12.92 -6.65
C PHE A 188 8.32 11.49 -6.13
N CYS A 189 8.39 11.28 -4.82
CA CYS A 189 8.06 9.98 -4.22
C CYS A 189 6.57 9.62 -4.36
N GLU A 190 5.65 10.60 -4.35
CA GLU A 190 4.23 10.36 -4.69
C GLU A 190 4.06 9.95 -6.16
N ALA A 191 4.76 10.60 -7.07
CA ALA A 191 4.76 10.20 -8.49
C ALA A 191 5.35 8.79 -8.69
N LEU A 192 6.42 8.45 -7.96
CA LEU A 192 6.96 7.09 -7.97
C LEU A 192 5.97 6.04 -7.47
N ASN A 193 5.09 6.35 -6.51
CA ASN A 193 4.02 5.44 -6.10
C ASN A 193 3.06 5.13 -7.26
N ILE A 194 2.69 6.13 -8.05
CA ILE A 194 1.82 5.96 -9.22
C ILE A 194 2.53 5.12 -10.29
N ILE A 195 3.79 5.42 -10.56
CA ILE A 195 4.61 4.64 -11.50
C ILE A 195 4.73 3.19 -11.02
N ALA A 196 5.00 2.95 -9.74
CA ALA A 196 5.09 1.63 -9.16
C ALA A 196 3.75 0.86 -9.28
N LEU A 197 2.62 1.53 -9.11
CA LEU A 197 1.30 0.93 -9.29
C LEU A 197 1.07 0.48 -10.75
N VAL A 198 1.29 1.38 -11.70
CA VAL A 198 1.14 1.07 -13.13
C VAL A 198 2.10 -0.04 -13.55
N PHE A 199 3.36 0.04 -13.11
CA PHE A 199 4.36 -0.98 -13.39
C PHE A 199 3.97 -2.35 -12.83
N ASN A 200 3.51 -2.41 -11.56
CA ASN A 200 3.03 -3.65 -10.95
C ASN A 200 1.81 -4.21 -11.71
N PHE A 201 0.88 -3.35 -12.11
CA PHE A 201 -0.30 -3.75 -12.87
C PHE A 201 0.10 -4.37 -14.22
N CYS A 202 0.98 -3.72 -14.96
CA CYS A 202 1.51 -4.23 -16.23
C CYS A 202 2.31 -5.53 -16.03
N LEU A 203 3.10 -5.62 -14.97
CA LEU A 203 3.91 -6.79 -14.69
C LEU A 203 3.03 -8.02 -14.38
N ILE A 204 1.94 -7.85 -13.62
CA ILE A 204 0.95 -8.91 -13.39
C ILE A 204 0.27 -9.29 -14.70
N ASP A 205 -0.10 -8.30 -15.51
CA ASP A 205 -0.79 -8.56 -16.78
C ASP A 205 0.10 -9.38 -17.74
N VAL A 206 1.36 -9.00 -17.88
CA VAL A 206 2.35 -9.77 -18.68
C VAL A 206 2.55 -11.17 -18.10
N PHE A 207 2.66 -11.30 -16.78
CA PHE A 207 2.82 -12.59 -16.10
C PHE A 207 1.65 -13.54 -16.36
N LEU A 208 0.43 -13.01 -16.44
CA LEU A 208 -0.80 -13.77 -16.73
C LEU A 208 -1.17 -13.79 -18.22
N GLY A 209 -0.23 -13.44 -19.12
CA GLY A 209 -0.43 -13.50 -20.55
C GLY A 209 -1.48 -12.51 -21.10
N GLY A 210 -1.59 -11.32 -20.51
CA GLY A 210 -2.48 -10.24 -20.94
C GLY A 210 -3.92 -10.36 -20.45
N ARG A 211 -4.18 -11.24 -19.48
CA ARG A 211 -5.54 -11.51 -18.98
C ARG A 211 -5.90 -10.72 -17.73
N PHE A 212 -4.94 -10.09 -17.06
CA PHE A 212 -5.19 -9.42 -15.78
C PHE A 212 -5.93 -8.10 -15.94
N THR A 213 -5.70 -7.35 -17.01
CA THR A 213 -6.31 -6.03 -17.22
C THR A 213 -7.83 -6.08 -17.18
N ALA A 214 -8.45 -7.03 -17.86
CA ALA A 214 -9.91 -7.19 -17.90
C ALA A 214 -10.45 -8.12 -16.78
N TYR A 215 -9.58 -8.81 -16.05
CA TYR A 215 -9.94 -9.91 -15.17
C TYR A 215 -11.08 -9.59 -14.19
N GLY A 216 -10.96 -8.48 -13.45
CA GLY A 216 -12.00 -8.13 -12.47
C GLY A 216 -13.30 -7.62 -13.11
N SER A 217 -13.22 -6.88 -14.23
CA SER A 217 -14.39 -6.44 -14.98
C SER A 217 -15.16 -7.63 -15.58
N ASP A 218 -14.42 -8.61 -16.11
CA ASP A 218 -15.02 -9.82 -16.69
C ASP A 218 -15.67 -10.70 -15.62
N VAL A 219 -15.06 -10.79 -14.42
CA VAL A 219 -15.68 -11.50 -13.29
C VAL A 219 -16.96 -10.81 -12.82
N ILE A 220 -16.99 -9.47 -12.76
CA ILE A 220 -18.22 -8.72 -12.44
C ILE A 220 -19.29 -8.98 -13.48
N HIS A 221 -18.93 -8.85 -14.76
CA HIS A 221 -19.85 -9.06 -15.88
C HIS A 221 -20.42 -10.49 -15.84
N TYR A 222 -19.57 -11.49 -15.68
CA TYR A 222 -19.97 -12.89 -15.53
C TYR A 222 -20.91 -13.10 -14.34
N SER A 223 -20.67 -12.47 -13.20
CA SER A 223 -21.52 -12.60 -12.02
C SER A 223 -22.90 -11.95 -12.18
N MET A 224 -23.04 -10.96 -13.07
CA MET A 224 -24.30 -10.28 -13.37
C MET A 224 -25.11 -11.00 -14.46
N GLN A 225 -24.45 -11.75 -15.33
CA GLN A 225 -25.12 -12.54 -16.35
C GLN A 225 -25.59 -13.88 -15.77
N LYS A 226 -26.84 -14.23 -16.09
CA LYS A 226 -27.44 -15.54 -15.73
C LYS A 226 -27.37 -16.54 -16.88
N ASP A 227 -26.65 -16.22 -17.94
CA ASP A 227 -26.54 -17.08 -19.11
C ASP A 227 -25.47 -18.14 -18.87
N ASP A 228 -25.88 -19.41 -18.90
CA ASP A 228 -25.00 -20.57 -18.70
C ASP A 228 -23.99 -20.76 -19.85
N ASN A 229 -24.09 -19.95 -20.92
CA ASN A 229 -23.23 -20.05 -22.09
C ASN A 229 -21.97 -19.17 -22.01
N VAL A 230 -21.85 -18.32 -20.98
CA VAL A 230 -20.70 -17.40 -20.83
C VAL A 230 -19.55 -18.11 -20.15
N GLU A 231 -18.34 -17.91 -20.69
CA GLU A 231 -17.10 -18.43 -20.11
C GLU A 231 -16.82 -17.82 -18.74
N ASN A 232 -16.40 -18.65 -17.79
CA ASN A 232 -15.96 -18.18 -16.47
C ASN A 232 -14.53 -17.63 -16.56
N PRO A 233 -14.32 -16.30 -16.45
CA PRO A 233 -13.01 -15.69 -16.61
C PRO A 233 -12.00 -16.12 -15.54
N MET A 234 -12.46 -16.56 -14.35
CA MET A 234 -11.57 -17.10 -13.32
C MET A 234 -10.94 -18.41 -13.75
N CYS A 235 -11.72 -19.24 -14.43
CA CYS A 235 -11.28 -20.52 -14.93
C CYS A 235 -10.34 -20.38 -16.13
N SER A 236 -10.64 -19.41 -17.00
CA SER A 236 -9.81 -19.10 -18.18
C SER A 236 -8.42 -18.56 -17.78
N ALA A 237 -8.36 -17.70 -16.76
CA ALA A 237 -7.09 -17.16 -16.28
C ALA A 237 -6.28 -18.19 -15.45
N PHE A 238 -6.96 -19.02 -14.69
CA PHE A 238 -6.34 -20.01 -13.78
C PHE A 238 -7.04 -21.37 -13.94
N PRO A 239 -6.70 -22.15 -14.96
CA PRO A 239 -7.33 -23.45 -15.19
C PRO A 239 -7.06 -24.38 -14.00
N THR A 240 -8.14 -24.97 -13.50
CA THR A 240 -8.09 -25.92 -12.37
C THR A 240 -7.96 -27.36 -12.82
N LEU A 241 -8.44 -27.68 -14.03
CA LEU A 241 -8.32 -28.98 -14.67
C LEU A 241 -7.33 -28.90 -15.82
N THR A 242 -6.32 -29.78 -15.80
CA THR A 242 -5.23 -29.77 -16.77
C THR A 242 -4.84 -31.20 -17.10
N ALA A 243 -4.22 -31.41 -18.26
CA ALA A 243 -3.63 -32.69 -18.61
C ALA A 243 -2.12 -32.68 -18.42
N CYS A 244 -1.60 -33.81 -18.06
CA CYS A 244 -0.17 -34.07 -18.00
C CYS A 244 0.19 -35.31 -18.80
N ARG A 245 1.26 -35.21 -19.55
CA ARG A 245 1.81 -36.32 -20.33
C ARG A 245 3.24 -36.59 -19.87
N PHE A 246 3.50 -37.75 -19.41
CA PHE A 246 4.81 -38.17 -18.95
C PHE A 246 5.18 -39.58 -19.44
N LYS A 247 6.48 -39.85 -19.38
CA LYS A 247 7.01 -41.17 -19.78
C LYS A 247 7.24 -41.97 -18.52
N SER A 248 6.66 -43.15 -18.46
CA SER A 248 6.91 -44.12 -17.40
C SER A 248 7.72 -45.31 -17.93
N GLY A 249 8.42 -46.02 -17.04
CA GLY A 249 9.09 -47.26 -17.39
C GLY A 249 8.07 -48.33 -17.73
N GLY A 250 8.12 -48.89 -18.95
CA GLY A 250 7.23 -49.96 -19.35
C GLY A 250 7.53 -51.28 -18.65
N ALA A 251 6.58 -52.21 -18.73
CA ALA A 251 6.68 -53.54 -18.10
C ALA A 251 7.85 -54.41 -18.64
N VAL A 252 8.34 -54.07 -19.83
CA VAL A 252 9.49 -54.75 -20.47
C VAL A 252 10.75 -53.91 -20.26
N LYS A 253 11.86 -54.55 -19.90
CA LYS A 253 13.13 -53.90 -19.64
C LYS A 253 13.58 -53.07 -20.89
N GLY A 254 13.62 -51.75 -20.73
CA GLY A 254 13.99 -50.81 -21.79
C GLY A 254 12.82 -50.23 -22.61
N SER A 255 11.56 -50.66 -22.33
CA SER A 255 10.38 -49.99 -22.89
C SER A 255 10.01 -48.75 -22.12
N VAL A 256 9.45 -47.78 -22.86
CA VAL A 256 8.93 -46.52 -22.30
C VAL A 256 7.49 -46.38 -22.71
N ASP A 257 6.60 -46.37 -21.73
CA ASP A 257 5.20 -46.14 -21.96
C ASP A 257 4.88 -44.63 -21.77
N ILE A 258 3.99 -44.13 -22.61
CA ILE A 258 3.54 -42.73 -22.53
C ILE A 258 2.20 -42.76 -21.80
N GLU A 259 2.19 -42.15 -20.62
CA GLU A 259 0.98 -42.02 -19.83
C GLU A 259 0.41 -40.59 -19.95
N ASN A 260 -0.91 -40.51 -20.15
CA ASN A 260 -1.68 -39.26 -20.08
C ASN A 260 -2.51 -39.31 -18.81
N SER A 261 -2.39 -38.28 -18.00
CA SER A 261 -3.15 -38.15 -16.74
C SER A 261 -3.91 -36.83 -16.70
N LEU A 262 -5.14 -36.89 -16.22
CA LEU A 262 -5.89 -35.69 -15.88
C LEU A 262 -5.50 -35.25 -14.47
N CYS A 263 -5.19 -33.99 -14.30
CA CYS A 263 -4.73 -33.45 -13.04
C CYS A 263 -5.60 -32.25 -12.61
N VAL A 264 -5.90 -32.18 -11.31
CA VAL A 264 -6.54 -31.04 -10.67
C VAL A 264 -5.45 -30.18 -10.04
N LEU A 265 -5.34 -28.92 -10.48
CA LEU A 265 -4.43 -27.92 -9.91
C LEU A 265 -5.12 -27.19 -8.75
N SER A 266 -5.04 -27.76 -7.55
CA SER A 266 -5.61 -27.16 -6.32
C SER A 266 -5.05 -25.79 -6.03
N GLN A 267 -3.78 -25.55 -6.38
CA GLN A 267 -3.10 -24.27 -6.24
C GLN A 267 -3.80 -23.14 -7.02
N ASN A 268 -4.31 -23.42 -8.21
CA ASN A 268 -4.98 -22.42 -9.04
C ASN A 268 -6.33 -21.98 -8.44
N ILE A 269 -6.99 -22.79 -7.65
CA ILE A 269 -8.22 -22.39 -6.93
C ILE A 269 -7.93 -21.22 -5.99
N ILE A 270 -6.79 -21.25 -5.31
CA ILE A 270 -6.35 -20.18 -4.40
C ILE A 270 -5.88 -18.98 -5.19
N ASN A 271 -5.10 -19.19 -6.25
CA ASN A 271 -4.62 -18.13 -7.13
C ASN A 271 -5.78 -17.31 -7.72
N GLN A 272 -6.87 -17.94 -8.18
CA GLN A 272 -8.07 -17.27 -8.66
C GLN A 272 -8.60 -16.23 -7.65
N LYS A 273 -8.69 -16.62 -6.36
CA LYS A 273 -9.24 -15.75 -5.31
C LYS A 273 -8.28 -14.63 -4.92
N ILE A 274 -6.99 -14.93 -4.88
CA ILE A 274 -5.96 -13.93 -4.59
C ILE A 274 -5.92 -12.87 -5.69
N TYR A 275 -5.86 -13.27 -6.97
CA TYR A 275 -5.72 -12.31 -8.06
C TYR A 275 -6.97 -11.47 -8.30
N ILE A 276 -8.18 -11.99 -8.04
CA ILE A 276 -9.40 -11.17 -8.08
C ILE A 276 -9.37 -10.10 -6.97
N PHE A 277 -8.97 -10.49 -5.75
CA PHE A 277 -8.81 -9.54 -4.66
C PHE A 277 -7.74 -8.48 -4.97
N LEU A 278 -6.59 -8.88 -5.51
CA LEU A 278 -5.51 -7.96 -5.89
C LEU A 278 -5.93 -7.01 -7.01
N TRP A 279 -6.74 -7.46 -7.97
CA TRP A 279 -7.29 -6.61 -9.00
C TRP A 279 -8.14 -5.47 -8.41
N PHE A 280 -9.09 -5.79 -7.54
CA PHE A 280 -9.90 -4.77 -6.85
C PHE A 280 -9.04 -3.85 -5.97
N TRP A 281 -8.04 -4.41 -5.27
CA TRP A 281 -7.10 -3.62 -4.48
C TRP A 281 -6.34 -2.61 -5.34
N MET A 282 -5.82 -3.01 -6.47
CA MET A 282 -5.06 -2.13 -7.36
C MET A 282 -5.94 -1.06 -8.01
N VAL A 283 -7.19 -1.40 -8.39
CA VAL A 283 -8.18 -0.41 -8.85
C VAL A 283 -8.50 0.60 -7.75
N PHE A 284 -8.71 0.14 -6.52
CA PHE A 284 -8.87 1.02 -5.37
C PHE A 284 -7.68 1.96 -5.18
N LEU A 285 -6.45 1.46 -5.29
CA LEU A 285 -5.24 2.29 -5.23
C LEU A 285 -5.17 3.32 -6.37
N MET A 286 -5.59 2.97 -7.59
CA MET A 286 -5.65 3.92 -8.71
C MET A 286 -6.63 5.06 -8.43
N ILE A 287 -7.80 4.76 -7.91
CA ILE A 287 -8.79 5.77 -7.52
C ILE A 287 -8.23 6.65 -6.39
N ALA A 288 -7.66 6.05 -5.35
CA ALA A 288 -7.05 6.78 -4.22
C ALA A 288 -5.90 7.68 -4.68
N ALA A 289 -5.06 7.22 -5.61
CA ALA A 289 -3.97 8.00 -6.19
C ALA A 289 -4.50 9.19 -7.00
N ALA A 290 -5.52 8.98 -7.83
CA ALA A 290 -6.15 10.05 -8.62
C ALA A 290 -6.75 11.14 -7.72
N LEU A 291 -7.50 10.75 -6.69
CA LEU A 291 -8.06 11.68 -5.71
C LEU A 291 -6.98 12.44 -4.94
N ASN A 292 -5.90 11.75 -4.53
CA ASN A 292 -4.76 12.40 -3.88
C ASN A 292 -4.04 13.38 -4.81
N CYS A 293 -3.88 13.04 -6.08
CA CYS A 293 -3.28 13.92 -7.07
C CYS A 293 -4.11 15.21 -7.26
N ILE A 294 -5.43 15.08 -7.42
CA ILE A 294 -6.36 16.21 -7.51
C ILE A 294 -6.25 17.09 -6.25
N PHE A 295 -6.25 16.48 -5.06
CA PHE A 295 -6.13 17.20 -3.80
C PHE A 295 -4.79 17.92 -3.67
N THR A 296 -3.68 17.30 -4.05
CA THR A 296 -2.34 17.89 -4.05
C THR A 296 -2.25 19.08 -5.00
N VAL A 297 -2.78 18.94 -6.24
CA VAL A 297 -2.84 20.05 -7.21
C VAL A 297 -3.70 21.20 -6.67
N ALA A 298 -4.85 20.90 -6.07
CA ALA A 298 -5.71 21.92 -5.47
C ALA A 298 -5.01 22.65 -4.31
N GLN A 299 -4.24 21.95 -3.47
CA GLN A 299 -3.43 22.57 -2.40
C GLN A 299 -2.32 23.48 -2.95
N ILE A 300 -1.72 23.12 -4.08
CA ILE A 300 -0.73 23.97 -4.75
C ILE A 300 -1.38 25.24 -5.30
N ALA A 301 -2.51 25.08 -6.02
CA ALA A 301 -3.18 26.17 -6.73
C ALA A 301 -3.93 27.13 -5.80
N VAL A 302 -4.56 26.62 -4.74
CA VAL A 302 -5.48 27.39 -3.89
C VAL A 302 -4.88 27.64 -2.50
N PRO A 303 -4.41 28.89 -2.22
CA PRO A 303 -3.85 29.25 -0.90
C PRO A 303 -4.83 29.03 0.26
N LYS A 304 -6.12 29.19 0.04
CA LYS A 304 -7.18 28.97 1.04
C LYS A 304 -7.17 27.54 1.57
N MET A 305 -7.01 26.54 0.69
CA MET A 305 -6.93 25.14 1.11
C MET A 305 -5.70 24.86 1.98
N ARG A 306 -4.57 25.52 1.68
CA ARG A 306 -3.36 25.43 2.53
C ARG A 306 -3.62 25.94 3.95
N ARG A 307 -4.30 27.08 4.07
CA ARG A 307 -4.69 27.67 5.36
C ARG A 307 -5.61 26.75 6.15
N GLU A 308 -6.66 26.26 5.53
CA GLU A 308 -7.62 25.32 6.16
C GLU A 308 -6.93 24.06 6.69
N THR A 309 -5.95 23.52 5.97
CA THR A 309 -5.17 22.36 6.41
C THR A 309 -4.40 22.64 7.71
N ILE A 310 -3.81 23.84 7.87
CA ILE A 310 -3.11 24.23 9.09
C ILE A 310 -4.10 24.45 10.25
N ILE A 311 -5.23 25.12 9.99
CA ILE A 311 -6.29 25.35 10.97
C ILE A 311 -6.83 23.99 11.50
N HIS A 312 -6.98 23.02 10.62
CA HIS A 312 -7.41 21.66 11.00
C HIS A 312 -6.48 21.03 12.04
N HIS A 313 -5.17 21.19 11.90
CA HIS A 313 -4.19 20.65 12.86
C HIS A 313 -4.15 21.44 14.19
N MET A 314 -4.63 22.67 14.23
CA MET A 314 -4.75 23.46 15.45
C MET A 314 -6.02 23.15 16.27
N ASN A 315 -7.06 22.63 15.63
CA ASN A 315 -8.38 22.47 16.22
C ASN A 315 -8.68 21.01 16.60
N THR A 316 -8.62 20.71 17.90
CA THR A 316 -9.05 19.38 18.44
C THR A 316 -10.53 19.31 18.79
N LYS A 317 -11.20 20.47 19.03
CA LYS A 317 -12.64 20.55 19.31
C LYS A 317 -13.23 21.77 18.59
N LYS A 318 -14.42 21.61 17.99
CA LYS A 318 -15.19 22.68 17.31
C LYS A 318 -15.71 23.73 18.30
N LYS A 319 -14.85 24.51 18.96
CA LYS A 319 -15.24 25.65 19.77
C LYS A 319 -15.08 26.91 18.89
N GLN A 320 -16.17 27.65 18.67
CA GLN A 320 -16.23 28.77 17.73
C GLN A 320 -15.19 29.89 17.99
N SER A 321 -14.88 30.14 19.28
CA SER A 321 -13.82 31.06 19.70
C SER A 321 -12.42 30.62 19.29
N LEU A 322 -12.15 29.30 19.30
CA LEU A 322 -10.88 28.74 18.88
C LEU A 322 -10.68 28.79 17.34
N ILE A 323 -11.78 28.72 16.58
CA ILE A 323 -11.74 28.83 15.11
C ILE A 323 -11.35 30.26 14.72
N PHE A 324 -11.93 31.26 15.35
CA PHE A 324 -11.60 32.66 15.10
C PHE A 324 -10.15 33.02 15.44
N TYR A 325 -9.67 32.55 16.60
CA TYR A 325 -8.26 32.71 17.00
C TYR A 325 -7.29 32.02 16.03
N SER A 326 -7.61 30.78 15.63
CA SER A 326 -6.80 30.03 14.67
C SER A 326 -6.74 30.71 13.31
N ASP A 327 -7.83 31.31 12.85
CA ASP A 327 -7.88 32.02 11.57
C ASP A 327 -7.02 33.29 11.59
N ASN A 328 -7.08 34.06 12.68
CA ASN A 328 -6.24 35.24 12.88
C ASN A 328 -4.75 34.88 12.93
N LEU A 329 -4.38 33.84 13.66
CA LEU A 329 -2.99 33.38 13.77
C LEU A 329 -2.45 32.90 12.39
N VAL A 330 -3.26 32.17 11.64
CA VAL A 330 -2.91 31.72 10.28
C VAL A 330 -2.82 32.91 9.33
N THR A 331 -3.67 33.91 9.47
CA THR A 331 -3.63 35.12 8.65
C THR A 331 -2.35 35.93 8.90
N ARG A 332 -1.89 36.03 10.14
CA ARG A 332 -0.61 36.65 10.49
C ARG A 332 0.59 35.91 9.88
N ASN A 333 0.53 34.59 9.77
CA ASN A 333 1.57 33.74 9.15
C ASN A 333 1.44 33.61 7.62
N CYS A 334 0.61 34.43 6.95
CA CYS A 334 0.30 34.27 5.53
C CYS A 334 1.55 34.28 4.61
N LEU A 335 2.56 35.05 4.92
CA LEU A 335 3.79 35.12 4.11
C LEU A 335 4.53 33.78 4.08
N GLU A 336 4.66 33.14 5.23
CA GLU A 336 5.31 31.82 5.32
C GLU A 336 4.44 30.68 4.72
N LEU A 337 3.11 30.76 4.90
CA LEU A 337 2.15 29.80 4.34
C LEU A 337 1.98 29.92 2.82
N ASN A 338 2.24 31.09 2.23
CA ASN A 338 2.23 31.25 0.78
C ASN A 338 3.40 30.52 0.12
N ARG A 339 4.48 30.25 0.86
CA ARG A 339 5.62 29.45 0.39
C ARG A 339 5.31 27.98 0.57
N ILE A 340 5.24 27.27 -0.54
CA ILE A 340 4.78 25.87 -0.58
C ILE A 340 5.63 24.96 0.33
N GLY A 341 6.96 25.10 0.30
CA GLY A 341 7.86 24.29 1.13
C GLY A 341 7.70 24.53 2.62
N ASN A 342 7.54 25.79 3.04
CA ASN A 342 7.33 26.13 4.43
C ASN A 342 5.96 25.66 4.94
N TRP A 343 4.91 25.84 4.12
CA TRP A 343 3.59 25.29 4.40
C TRP A 343 3.64 23.76 4.58
N PHE A 344 4.33 23.06 3.68
CA PHE A 344 4.47 21.60 3.76
C PHE A 344 5.14 21.18 5.09
N LEU A 345 6.23 21.83 5.47
CA LEU A 345 6.92 21.54 6.72
C LEU A 345 6.04 21.87 7.93
N MET A 346 5.34 23.01 7.96
CA MET A 346 4.39 23.37 9.03
C MET A 346 3.27 22.34 9.15
N ARG A 347 2.71 21.88 8.02
CA ARG A 347 1.69 20.83 8.02
C ARG A 347 2.21 19.54 8.64
N GLN A 348 3.43 19.14 8.31
CA GLN A 348 4.04 17.92 8.87
C GLN A 348 4.31 18.06 10.38
N ILE A 349 4.78 19.24 10.82
CA ILE A 349 4.96 19.54 12.24
C ILE A 349 3.61 19.48 12.95
N GLY A 350 2.58 20.17 12.44
CA GLY A 350 1.24 20.18 13.03
C GLY A 350 0.61 18.78 13.13
N LYS A 351 0.83 17.92 12.13
CA LYS A 351 0.37 16.52 12.15
C LYS A 351 1.00 15.69 13.28
N ASN A 352 2.26 15.99 13.62
CA ASN A 352 3.06 15.23 14.58
C ASN A 352 3.14 15.88 15.96
N SER A 353 2.50 17.02 16.16
CA SER A 353 2.52 17.77 17.41
C SER A 353 1.15 17.83 18.08
N ASN A 354 1.15 18.07 19.41
CA ASN A 354 -0.08 18.38 20.10
C ASN A 354 -0.64 19.71 19.58
N PRO A 355 -1.96 19.86 19.32
CA PRO A 355 -2.54 21.12 18.82
C PRO A 355 -2.25 22.34 19.69
N TYR A 356 -2.14 22.20 21.02
CA TYR A 356 -1.75 23.28 21.91
C TYR A 356 -0.30 23.72 21.68
N TYR A 357 0.62 22.77 21.64
CA TYR A 357 2.03 23.05 21.31
C TYR A 357 2.18 23.66 19.91
N PHE A 358 1.46 23.15 18.92
CA PHE A 358 1.52 23.67 17.56
C PHE A 358 1.07 25.13 17.46
N ARG A 359 0.05 25.53 18.24
CA ARG A 359 -0.36 26.94 18.35
C ARG A 359 0.75 27.82 18.94
N LYS A 360 1.36 27.41 20.06
CA LYS A 360 2.50 28.13 20.66
C LYS A 360 3.69 28.24 19.71
N PHE A 361 4.00 27.16 18.98
CA PHE A 361 5.02 27.18 17.94
C PHE A 361 4.74 28.21 16.82
N LEU A 362 3.49 28.30 16.33
CA LEU A 362 3.09 29.29 15.34
C LEU A 362 3.13 30.73 15.89
N CYS A 363 2.75 30.95 17.15
CA CYS A 363 2.91 32.22 17.84
C CYS A 363 4.39 32.64 17.88
N SER A 364 5.27 31.72 18.28
CA SER A 364 6.72 31.98 18.37
C SER A 364 7.38 32.30 17.02
N ILE A 365 6.83 31.81 15.92
CA ILE A 365 7.28 32.21 14.57
C ILE A 365 6.94 33.69 14.33
N ASN A 366 5.74 34.12 14.76
CA ASN A 366 5.27 35.51 14.55
C ASN A 366 5.89 36.54 15.46
N GLU A 367 6.19 36.21 16.71
CA GLU A 367 6.70 37.18 17.69
C GLU A 367 8.00 37.84 17.26
N HIS A 368 8.81 37.16 16.48
CA HIS A 368 10.03 37.75 15.95
C HIS A 368 9.76 38.78 14.82
N ASP A 369 8.80 38.44 13.95
CA ASP A 369 8.36 39.37 12.89
C ASP A 369 7.55 40.54 13.50
N ALA A 370 6.90 40.31 14.65
CA ALA A 370 6.14 41.34 15.38
C ALA A 370 7.03 42.27 16.22
N ARG A 371 8.16 41.78 16.75
CA ARG A 371 9.16 42.66 17.42
C ARG A 371 9.81 43.62 16.45
N GLU A 372 9.98 43.26 15.20
CA GLU A 372 10.36 44.19 14.15
C GLU A 372 9.23 45.18 13.82
N ASN A 373 7.95 44.80 14.02
CA ASN A 373 6.77 45.61 13.66
C ASN A 373 5.92 46.13 14.85
N GLY A 374 6.37 45.97 16.10
CA GLY A 374 5.75 46.57 17.30
C GLY A 374 4.40 46.00 17.75
N LYS A 375 4.06 44.77 17.40
CA LYS A 375 2.81 44.08 17.82
C LYS A 375 3.11 42.75 18.52
N THR A 376 2.82 42.66 19.83
CA THR A 376 3.02 41.44 20.63
C THR A 376 1.78 40.56 20.65
N CYS A 377 1.97 39.23 20.71
CA CYS A 377 0.88 38.24 20.84
C CYS A 377 0.27 38.15 22.25
N ASP A 378 0.86 38.83 23.23
CA ASP A 378 0.57 38.68 24.66
C ASP A 378 -0.81 39.21 25.10
N SER A 379 -1.49 39.99 24.26
CA SER A 379 -2.83 40.53 24.60
C SER A 379 -4.02 39.55 24.42
N GLU A 380 -3.79 38.34 23.94
CA GLU A 380 -4.85 37.36 23.65
C GLU A 380 -4.74 36.05 24.47
N ASP A 381 -3.74 35.92 25.35
CA ASP A 381 -3.53 34.75 26.22
C ASP A 381 -4.63 34.58 27.29
N GLU A 382 -5.46 35.59 27.58
CA GLU A 382 -6.60 35.48 28.48
C GLU A 382 -7.71 34.54 27.98
N ILE A 383 -7.85 34.35 26.69
CA ILE A 383 -8.85 33.42 26.10
C ILE A 383 -8.39 31.96 26.17
N ILE A 384 -7.08 31.72 26.32
CA ILE A 384 -6.48 30.39 26.40
C ILE A 384 -6.44 29.86 27.83
N LYS A 385 -6.54 30.72 28.83
CA LYS A 385 -6.48 30.40 30.28
C LYS A 385 -7.72 29.71 30.86
N THR A 386 -8.71 29.33 30.05
CA THR A 386 -9.73 28.40 30.58
C THR A 386 -9.10 27.03 30.81
N PRO A 387 -9.04 26.58 32.08
CA PRO A 387 -8.32 25.34 32.42
C PRO A 387 -8.95 24.15 31.73
N PHE A 388 -8.12 23.32 31.16
CA PHE A 388 -8.45 21.98 30.71
C PHE A 388 -8.55 21.06 31.94
N VAL A 389 -9.44 21.41 32.91
CA VAL A 389 -9.92 20.54 33.96
C VAL A 389 -11.37 20.26 33.66
N GLU A 390 -11.64 19.06 33.17
CA GLU A 390 -12.88 18.32 33.28
C GLU A 390 -13.00 17.32 32.12
N LYS A 391 -13.34 16.12 32.32
CA LYS A 391 -13.83 15.20 33.32
C LYS A 391 -13.46 13.80 32.85
N VAL A 392 -13.11 12.97 33.80
CA VAL A 392 -13.03 11.50 33.67
C VAL A 392 -14.35 10.92 33.18
#